data_d5868cb3efd8349e88675b400343a2d7
#
_entry.id   d5868cb3efd8349e88675b400343a2d7
#
_cell.length_a   1.000
_cell.length_b   1.000
_cell.length_c   1.000
_cell.angle_alpha   90.00
_cell.angle_beta   90.00
_cell.angle_gamma   90.00
#
_symmetry.space_group_name_H-M   'P 1'
#
loop_
_entity.id
_entity.type
_entity.pdbx_description
1 polymer ?
#
loop_
_entity_poly.entity_id
_entity_poly.type
_entity_poly.pdbx_seq_one_letter_code
_entity_poly.pdbx_strand_id
1 'polypeptide(L)'
;MFKKITFLVVVSFIFCDNAMHQTKKKIRWGFSAHQRINKMAVFTLPEQMLPLYKKNIIYLTQHAVDADKRRYASASEGYNHFLDFEFNGKLNHNYNHAVFENASVYCTDSVGKRLLVFDKKTLHERKKDYYFTAPAIKYLFGRDSVIVSDSFAQPFMFYLAHLKRSHDTLNIHPDSLREMFLKEKLRTKASLKNVFAIDTVYKHGILPYAILRTYRNLVKSFEALDEFKILKLSADLGHYVADAHVPLHTTRNYNGQLSGQEGIHAFWETRLPEIFAENQYTYFVGNAKYIENTSAYVFKIVTDSYADVNRVLFEEKALAQKYPPDKKYVLQSVGKSSPKTVYNLPYSNDYHTALNGMVEARMQKSIFALGCLWYSAWIEAGKPDLINLPKSPRKLNTQGDDINLTEDAQMLKIGDSLYAAQKKMLWREE
;
A
#
# COMPACT_ATOMS: atom_id res chain seq x y z
N MET A 1 68.88 -40.75 -45.76
CA MET A 1 68.64 -40.85 -44.32
C MET A 1 68.00 -39.56 -43.86
N PHE A 2 66.65 -39.47 -43.96
CA PHE A 2 65.90 -38.22 -43.65
C PHE A 2 65.31 -38.33 -42.25
N LYS A 3 65.73 -37.42 -41.34
CA LYS A 3 65.13 -37.22 -40.04
C LYS A 3 63.92 -36.31 -40.17
N LYS A 4 62.71 -36.85 -39.86
CA LYS A 4 61.50 -36.08 -39.73
C LYS A 4 61.54 -35.33 -38.38
N ILE A 5 61.47 -34.01 -38.44
CA ILE A 5 61.25 -33.13 -37.32
C ILE A 5 59.74 -32.91 -37.21
N THR A 6 59.14 -33.43 -36.12
CA THR A 6 57.74 -33.20 -35.81
C THR A 6 57.63 -31.90 -35.00
N PHE A 7 56.97 -30.91 -35.56
CA PHE A 7 56.69 -29.64 -34.90
C PHE A 7 55.40 -29.78 -34.07
N LEU A 8 55.57 -29.77 -32.76
CA LEU A 8 54.46 -29.79 -31.83
C LEU A 8 53.97 -28.37 -31.61
N VAL A 9 52.80 -27.99 -32.20
CA VAL A 9 52.17 -26.70 -31.95
C VAL A 9 51.34 -26.84 -30.69
N VAL A 10 51.79 -26.29 -29.59
CA VAL A 10 51.03 -26.13 -28.36
C VAL A 10 50.16 -24.87 -28.51
N VAL A 11 48.89 -25.07 -28.80
CA VAL A 11 47.91 -23.96 -28.77
C VAL A 11 47.50 -23.76 -27.30
N SER A 12 48.06 -22.73 -26.68
CA SER A 12 47.65 -22.26 -25.38
C SER A 12 46.29 -21.54 -25.50
N PHE A 13 45.21 -22.18 -25.13
CA PHE A 13 43.92 -21.53 -24.89
C PHE A 13 44.08 -20.69 -23.62
N ILE A 14 44.27 -19.40 -23.77
CA ILE A 14 44.07 -18.42 -22.69
C ILE A 14 42.58 -18.28 -22.53
N PHE A 15 41.99 -19.00 -21.56
CA PHE A 15 40.67 -18.70 -21.06
C PHE A 15 40.76 -17.35 -20.31
N CYS A 16 40.33 -16.31 -20.98
CA CYS A 16 40.07 -15.03 -20.34
C CYS A 16 38.78 -15.19 -19.54
N ASP A 17 38.92 -15.63 -18.29
CA ASP A 17 37.84 -15.60 -17.31
C ASP A 17 37.54 -14.14 -17.00
N ASN A 18 36.70 -13.51 -17.84
CA ASN A 18 35.98 -12.31 -17.49
C ASN A 18 34.96 -12.70 -16.42
N ALA A 19 35.43 -12.88 -15.21
CA ALA A 19 34.59 -12.90 -14.03
C ALA A 19 33.88 -11.53 -13.95
N MET A 20 32.73 -11.42 -14.61
CA MET A 20 31.76 -10.38 -14.29
C MET A 20 31.42 -10.55 -12.82
N HIS A 21 32.05 -9.76 -11.99
CA HIS A 21 31.65 -9.55 -10.62
C HIS A 21 30.28 -8.87 -10.64
N GLN A 22 29.24 -9.68 -10.92
CA GLN A 22 27.89 -9.32 -10.55
C GLN A 22 27.91 -9.26 -9.01
N THR A 23 28.05 -8.06 -8.47
CA THR A 23 27.69 -7.80 -7.08
C THR A 23 26.27 -8.27 -6.91
N LYS A 24 26.08 -9.49 -6.38
CA LYS A 24 24.79 -10.02 -5.96
C LYS A 24 24.24 -9.04 -4.93
N LYS A 25 23.51 -8.02 -5.41
CA LYS A 25 22.77 -7.08 -4.59
C LYS A 25 21.87 -7.94 -3.70
N LYS A 26 22.04 -7.84 -2.40
CA LYS A 26 21.26 -8.54 -1.38
C LYS A 26 19.78 -8.26 -1.64
N ILE A 27 19.09 -9.16 -2.36
CA ILE A 27 17.66 -9.03 -2.62
C ILE A 27 16.98 -9.16 -1.27
N ARG A 28 16.41 -8.08 -0.78
CA ARG A 28 15.56 -8.09 0.42
C ARG A 28 14.27 -8.80 0.03
N TRP A 29 13.94 -9.84 0.77
CA TRP A 29 12.75 -10.66 0.61
C TRP A 29 11.50 -9.79 0.67
N GLY A 30 10.53 -10.01 -0.22
CA GLY A 30 9.26 -9.27 -0.29
C GLY A 30 9.22 -8.11 -1.29
N PHE A 31 10.35 -7.69 -1.83
CA PHE A 31 10.42 -6.50 -2.69
C PHE A 31 10.43 -6.80 -4.21
N SER A 32 10.68 -8.06 -4.59
CA SER A 32 10.89 -8.40 -6.01
C SER A 32 9.64 -8.20 -6.87
N ALA A 33 8.45 -8.51 -6.34
CA ALA A 33 7.19 -8.34 -7.05
C ALA A 33 6.89 -6.85 -7.32
N HIS A 34 6.97 -5.97 -6.31
CA HIS A 34 6.78 -4.53 -6.45
C HIS A 34 7.76 -3.91 -7.45
N GLN A 35 9.04 -4.29 -7.37
CA GLN A 35 10.09 -3.84 -8.28
C GLN A 35 9.78 -4.25 -9.72
N ARG A 36 9.33 -5.48 -9.92
CA ARG A 36 8.97 -6.01 -11.24
C ARG A 36 7.75 -5.31 -11.81
N ILE A 37 6.71 -5.08 -11.00
CA ILE A 37 5.49 -4.38 -11.41
C ILE A 37 5.84 -2.96 -11.88
N ASN A 38 6.57 -2.18 -11.09
CA ASN A 38 6.97 -0.83 -11.49
C ASN A 38 7.82 -0.83 -12.77
N LYS A 39 8.77 -1.76 -12.87
CA LYS A 39 9.62 -1.90 -14.07
C LYS A 39 8.81 -2.20 -15.31
N MET A 40 7.89 -3.16 -15.24
CA MET A 40 7.12 -3.61 -16.39
C MET A 40 6.04 -2.61 -16.80
N ALA A 41 5.47 -1.85 -15.86
CA ALA A 41 4.50 -0.81 -16.15
C ALA A 41 5.05 0.31 -17.06
N VAL A 42 6.37 0.56 -17.04
CA VAL A 42 7.02 1.52 -17.94
C VAL A 42 6.75 1.19 -19.41
N PHE A 43 6.72 -0.09 -19.76
CA PHE A 43 6.54 -0.54 -21.14
C PHE A 43 5.09 -0.50 -21.64
N THR A 44 4.15 -0.11 -20.79
CA THR A 44 2.75 0.13 -21.18
C THR A 44 2.51 1.56 -21.66
N LEU A 45 3.46 2.47 -21.40
CA LEU A 45 3.29 3.90 -21.62
C LEU A 45 3.42 4.30 -23.09
N PRO A 46 2.72 5.37 -23.52
CA PRO A 46 2.83 5.89 -24.87
C PRO A 46 4.19 6.56 -25.12
N GLU A 47 4.51 6.76 -26.39
CA GLU A 47 5.78 7.33 -26.85
C GLU A 47 6.13 8.67 -26.19
N GLN A 48 5.15 9.51 -25.89
CA GLN A 48 5.35 10.83 -25.26
C GLN A 48 5.84 10.73 -23.80
N MET A 49 5.48 9.66 -23.09
CA MET A 49 5.90 9.44 -21.69
C MET A 49 7.11 8.53 -21.57
N LEU A 50 7.26 7.61 -22.52
CA LEU A 50 8.24 6.53 -22.47
C LEU A 50 9.69 7.01 -22.29
N PRO A 51 10.19 8.08 -22.94
CA PRO A 51 11.57 8.54 -22.78
C PRO A 51 11.93 8.86 -21.33
N LEU A 52 11.10 9.62 -20.62
CA LEU A 52 11.32 9.98 -19.21
C LEU A 52 11.34 8.73 -18.32
N TYR A 53 10.34 7.87 -18.45
CA TYR A 53 10.18 6.70 -17.59
C TYR A 53 11.24 5.63 -17.88
N LYS A 54 11.57 5.40 -19.16
CA LYS A 54 12.61 4.44 -19.56
C LYS A 54 14.01 4.88 -19.12
N LYS A 55 14.33 6.17 -19.25
CA LYS A 55 15.60 6.76 -18.74
C LYS A 55 15.74 6.52 -17.23
N ASN A 56 14.65 6.58 -16.49
CA ASN A 56 14.62 6.47 -15.04
C ASN A 56 14.07 5.12 -14.54
N ILE A 57 14.07 4.08 -15.38
CA ILE A 57 13.50 2.76 -15.04
C ILE A 57 14.18 2.11 -13.82
N ILE A 58 15.49 2.33 -13.64
CA ILE A 58 16.24 1.83 -12.49
C ILE A 58 15.74 2.51 -11.21
N TYR A 59 15.55 3.83 -11.25
CA TYR A 59 14.97 4.58 -10.12
C TYR A 59 13.59 4.04 -9.76
N LEU A 60 12.66 3.98 -10.70
CA LEU A 60 11.29 3.48 -10.49
C LEU A 60 11.27 2.07 -9.92
N THR A 61 12.19 1.21 -10.38
CA THR A 61 12.33 -0.16 -9.88
C THR A 61 12.82 -0.20 -8.44
N GLN A 62 13.87 0.54 -8.12
CA GLN A 62 14.49 0.50 -6.79
C GLN A 62 13.63 1.16 -5.72
N HIS A 63 12.92 2.23 -6.08
CA HIS A 63 12.07 3.00 -5.19
C HIS A 63 10.61 2.47 -5.09
N ALA A 64 10.29 1.41 -5.82
CA ALA A 64 9.00 0.70 -5.71
C ALA A 64 8.68 0.19 -4.28
N VAL A 65 9.67 0.13 -3.41
CA VAL A 65 9.56 -0.43 -2.05
C VAL A 65 9.80 0.60 -0.95
N ASP A 66 9.87 1.86 -1.32
CA ASP A 66 10.17 2.92 -0.34
C ASP A 66 9.00 3.15 0.62
N ALA A 67 7.76 2.95 0.18
CA ALA A 67 6.58 2.98 1.05
C ALA A 67 6.69 1.95 2.18
N ASP A 68 7.10 0.72 1.87
CA ASP A 68 7.35 -0.31 2.90
C ASP A 68 8.44 0.09 3.89
N LYS A 69 9.52 0.72 3.41
CA LYS A 69 10.58 1.20 4.30
C LYS A 69 10.07 2.32 5.22
N ARG A 70 9.26 3.24 4.70
CA ARG A 70 8.64 4.32 5.50
C ARG A 70 7.73 3.78 6.60
N ARG A 71 7.09 2.65 6.41
CA ARG A 71 6.24 1.99 7.41
C ARG A 71 6.97 1.71 8.73
N TYR A 72 8.29 1.48 8.69
CA TYR A 72 9.09 1.30 9.90
C TYR A 72 9.43 2.60 10.62
N ALA A 73 9.38 3.73 9.93
CA ALA A 73 9.63 5.04 10.51
C ALA A 73 8.35 5.77 10.95
N SER A 74 7.22 5.44 10.33
CA SER A 74 5.93 6.10 10.58
C SER A 74 4.82 5.07 10.69
N ALA A 75 4.24 4.96 11.88
CA ALA A 75 3.08 4.09 12.10
C ALA A 75 1.89 4.48 11.20
N SER A 76 1.79 5.75 10.81
CA SER A 76 0.74 6.23 9.91
C SER A 76 0.89 5.72 8.49
N GLU A 77 2.10 5.42 8.03
CA GLU A 77 2.33 4.84 6.71
C GLU A 77 1.71 3.44 6.59
N GLY A 78 1.74 2.64 7.65
CA GLY A 78 1.21 1.27 7.64
C GLY A 78 -0.23 1.19 7.16
N TYR A 79 -1.07 2.17 7.49
CA TYR A 79 -2.48 2.18 7.09
C TYR A 79 -2.72 2.48 5.60
N ASN A 80 -1.72 2.96 4.86
CA ASN A 80 -1.78 3.18 3.42
C ASN A 80 -1.73 1.88 2.61
N HIS A 81 -1.31 0.76 3.21
CA HIS A 81 -0.99 -0.49 2.52
C HIS A 81 -2.13 -1.51 2.49
N PHE A 82 -3.21 -1.30 3.24
CA PHE A 82 -4.29 -2.27 3.34
C PHE A 82 -5.66 -1.63 3.49
N LEU A 83 -6.69 -2.46 3.37
CA LEU A 83 -8.09 -2.13 3.66
C LEU A 83 -8.80 -3.37 4.19
N ASP A 84 -9.26 -3.36 5.44
CA ASP A 84 -10.11 -4.42 5.97
C ASP A 84 -11.52 -4.29 5.39
N PHE A 85 -11.77 -4.95 4.27
CA PHE A 85 -13.02 -4.83 3.51
C PHE A 85 -14.25 -5.28 4.31
N GLU A 86 -14.07 -6.18 5.27
CA GLU A 86 -15.14 -6.65 6.18
C GLU A 86 -15.76 -5.53 7.03
N PHE A 87 -14.99 -4.48 7.34
CA PHE A 87 -15.47 -3.32 8.08
C PHE A 87 -16.02 -2.23 7.16
N ASN A 88 -15.49 -2.14 5.97
CA ASN A 88 -15.65 -1.01 5.07
C ASN A 88 -16.35 -1.39 3.75
N GLY A 89 -17.09 -2.50 3.71
CA GLY A 89 -17.67 -3.10 2.49
C GLY A 89 -18.62 -2.20 1.67
N LYS A 90 -18.94 -1.00 2.19
CA LYS A 90 -19.68 0.06 1.47
C LYS A 90 -19.00 1.41 1.70
N LEU A 91 -17.71 1.47 1.40
CA LEU A 91 -16.96 2.71 1.55
C LEU A 91 -17.47 3.78 0.59
N ASN A 92 -17.66 4.98 1.15
CA ASN A 92 -17.80 6.16 0.33
C ASN A 92 -16.47 6.43 -0.39
N HIS A 93 -16.52 6.65 -1.70
CA HIS A 93 -15.32 6.95 -2.49
C HIS A 93 -14.66 8.29 -2.11
N ASN A 94 -15.37 9.16 -1.41
CA ASN A 94 -14.82 10.35 -0.81
C ASN A 94 -14.39 10.06 0.63
N TYR A 95 -13.09 10.18 0.91
CA TYR A 95 -12.51 9.88 2.22
C TYR A 95 -13.14 10.70 3.37
N ASN A 96 -13.36 11.99 3.15
CA ASN A 96 -13.95 12.86 4.18
C ASN A 96 -15.38 12.43 4.53
N HIS A 97 -16.15 12.01 3.53
CA HIS A 97 -17.46 11.41 3.76
C HIS A 97 -17.37 10.08 4.51
N ALA A 98 -16.44 9.20 4.12
CA ALA A 98 -16.23 7.93 4.81
C ALA A 98 -15.84 8.14 6.27
N VAL A 99 -14.94 9.08 6.56
CA VAL A 99 -14.57 9.44 7.95
C VAL A 99 -15.77 9.99 8.70
N PHE A 100 -16.49 10.97 8.14
CA PHE A 100 -17.67 11.54 8.75
C PHE A 100 -18.74 10.46 9.06
N GLU A 101 -18.92 9.52 8.15
CA GLU A 101 -19.89 8.44 8.31
C GLU A 101 -19.52 7.43 9.39
N ASN A 102 -18.25 7.29 9.70
CA ASN A 102 -17.73 6.24 10.58
C ASN A 102 -17.00 6.77 11.83
N ALA A 103 -16.66 8.06 11.90
CA ALA A 103 -16.00 8.62 13.06
C ALA A 103 -16.93 8.68 14.28
N SER A 104 -16.35 8.36 15.44
CA SER A 104 -17.01 8.56 16.75
C SER A 104 -16.32 9.69 17.48
N VAL A 105 -17.09 10.65 17.98
CA VAL A 105 -16.59 11.81 18.74
C VAL A 105 -16.77 11.58 20.22
N TYR A 106 -15.72 11.81 20.98
CA TYR A 106 -15.68 11.65 22.42
C TYR A 106 -15.22 12.93 23.10
N CYS A 107 -15.59 13.09 24.37
CA CYS A 107 -14.96 14.02 25.30
C CYS A 107 -14.57 13.30 26.58
N THR A 108 -13.80 13.95 27.44
CA THR A 108 -13.55 13.46 28.80
C THR A 108 -14.32 14.31 29.80
N ASP A 109 -14.83 13.68 30.85
CA ASP A 109 -15.38 14.38 32.01
C ASP A 109 -14.28 14.92 32.96
N SER A 110 -14.68 15.51 34.06
CA SER A 110 -13.77 16.10 35.07
C SER A 110 -12.82 15.09 35.74
N VAL A 111 -13.19 13.79 35.73
CA VAL A 111 -12.40 12.69 36.28
C VAL A 111 -11.66 11.89 35.21
N GLY A 112 -11.68 12.36 33.94
CA GLY A 112 -10.97 11.71 32.80
C GLY A 112 -11.72 10.56 32.18
N LYS A 113 -12.97 10.29 32.59
CA LYS A 113 -13.79 9.24 31.95
C LYS A 113 -14.21 9.67 30.56
N ARG A 114 -14.04 8.76 29.59
CA ARG A 114 -14.46 8.97 28.20
C ARG A 114 -15.98 8.92 28.08
N LEU A 115 -16.55 9.96 27.52
CA LEU A 115 -17.97 10.10 27.22
C LEU A 115 -18.16 10.18 25.72
N LEU A 116 -19.07 9.38 25.15
CA LEU A 116 -19.43 9.47 23.73
C LEU A 116 -20.28 10.73 23.51
N VAL A 117 -19.80 11.59 22.62
CA VAL A 117 -20.50 12.82 22.23
C VAL A 117 -21.35 12.56 20.99
N PHE A 118 -20.82 11.76 20.05
CA PHE A 118 -21.44 11.54 18.75
C PHE A 118 -21.00 10.20 18.16
N ASP A 119 -21.97 9.41 17.67
CA ASP A 119 -21.77 8.17 16.94
C ASP A 119 -22.93 7.92 15.96
N LYS A 120 -22.61 7.78 14.67
CA LYS A 120 -23.61 7.49 13.64
C LYS A 120 -24.18 6.07 13.76
N LYS A 121 -23.42 5.11 14.28
CA LYS A 121 -23.87 3.73 14.52
C LYS A 121 -25.07 3.66 15.46
N THR A 122 -25.05 4.45 16.52
CA THR A 122 -26.13 4.55 17.49
C THR A 122 -27.44 5.06 16.88
N LEU A 123 -27.35 5.81 15.77
CA LEU A 123 -28.51 6.27 15.01
C LEU A 123 -29.20 5.15 14.22
N HIS A 124 -28.43 4.23 13.64
CA HIS A 124 -28.99 3.12 12.85
C HIS A 124 -29.70 2.09 13.71
N GLU A 125 -29.19 1.81 14.90
CA GLU A 125 -29.79 0.84 15.82
C GLU A 125 -31.11 1.36 16.42
N ARG A 126 -31.27 2.68 16.59
CA ARG A 126 -32.52 3.30 17.08
C ARG A 126 -33.55 3.64 15.98
N LYS A 127 -33.19 3.53 14.70
CA LYS A 127 -34.15 3.73 13.58
C LYS A 127 -35.32 2.75 13.54
N LYS A 128 -35.31 1.70 14.34
CA LYS A 128 -36.46 0.77 14.43
C LYS A 128 -37.70 1.41 15.03
N ASP A 129 -37.55 2.54 15.74
CA ASP A 129 -38.68 3.13 16.48
C ASP A 129 -39.16 4.50 15.93
N TYR A 130 -38.49 5.12 14.92
CA TYR A 130 -38.89 6.42 14.38
C TYR A 130 -38.65 6.55 12.87
N TYR A 131 -39.73 6.94 12.16
CA TYR A 131 -39.68 7.29 10.73
C TYR A 131 -39.02 8.67 10.55
N PHE A 132 -37.74 8.72 10.10
CA PHE A 132 -37.13 9.96 9.64
C PHE A 132 -36.52 9.77 8.24
N THR A 133 -36.89 10.64 7.33
CA THR A 133 -36.48 10.66 5.91
C THR A 133 -35.29 11.57 5.62
N ALA A 134 -34.63 12.14 6.64
CA ALA A 134 -33.46 13.00 6.48
C ALA A 134 -32.24 12.43 7.22
N PRO A 135 -31.01 12.65 6.74
CA PRO A 135 -29.81 12.31 7.46
C PRO A 135 -29.70 13.21 8.70
N ALA A 136 -30.14 12.70 9.83
CA ALA A 136 -30.12 13.40 11.10
C ALA A 136 -29.00 12.82 11.98
N ILE A 137 -28.20 13.69 12.57
CA ILE A 137 -27.16 13.35 13.54
C ILE A 137 -27.73 13.56 14.93
N LYS A 138 -27.67 12.54 15.76
CA LYS A 138 -28.15 12.60 17.14
C LYS A 138 -26.99 12.77 18.09
N TYR A 139 -26.99 13.86 18.88
CA TYR A 139 -26.06 14.07 19.97
C TYR A 139 -26.59 13.50 21.28
N LEU A 140 -25.73 12.77 21.99
CA LEU A 140 -26.01 12.26 23.30
C LEU A 140 -25.20 13.08 24.32
N PHE A 141 -25.83 14.07 24.93
CA PHE A 141 -25.32 14.74 26.13
C PHE A 141 -26.09 14.21 27.34
N GLY A 142 -25.60 13.13 27.94
CA GLY A 142 -26.32 12.46 29.01
C GLY A 142 -27.60 11.77 28.49
N ARG A 143 -28.77 12.18 29.01
CA ARG A 143 -30.07 11.67 28.57
C ARG A 143 -30.70 12.43 27.39
N ASP A 144 -30.13 13.59 27.05
CA ASP A 144 -30.65 14.46 25.99
C ASP A 144 -30.04 14.09 24.64
N SER A 145 -30.84 14.09 23.59
CA SER A 145 -30.44 13.85 22.23
C SER A 145 -30.87 15.01 21.34
N VAL A 146 -29.97 15.50 20.50
CA VAL A 146 -30.23 16.59 19.57
C VAL A 146 -30.07 16.10 18.13
N ILE A 147 -31.07 16.39 17.28
CA ILE A 147 -31.06 16.10 15.86
C ILE A 147 -30.37 17.27 15.15
N VAL A 148 -29.41 16.96 14.30
CA VAL A 148 -28.60 17.95 13.58
C VAL A 148 -28.87 17.88 12.09
N SER A 149 -29.02 19.05 11.49
CA SER A 149 -29.28 19.21 10.05
C SER A 149 -28.04 18.93 9.18
N ASP A 150 -28.26 18.74 7.87
CA ASP A 150 -27.18 18.64 6.89
C ASP A 150 -26.29 19.90 6.86
N SER A 151 -26.83 21.06 7.25
CA SER A 151 -26.05 22.31 7.38
C SER A 151 -24.92 22.22 8.41
N PHE A 152 -25.06 21.40 9.44
CA PHE A 152 -23.98 21.11 10.38
C PHE A 152 -23.03 20.02 9.81
N ALA A 153 -23.55 19.03 9.14
CA ALA A 153 -22.79 17.89 8.69
C ALA A 153 -21.64 18.29 7.75
N GLN A 154 -21.91 19.16 6.79
CA GLN A 154 -20.92 19.61 5.81
C GLN A 154 -19.76 20.41 6.44
N PRO A 155 -19.99 21.46 7.24
CA PRO A 155 -18.92 22.18 7.94
C PRO A 155 -18.13 21.28 8.91
N PHE A 156 -18.80 20.37 9.60
CA PHE A 156 -18.14 19.46 10.53
C PHE A 156 -17.24 18.46 9.80
N MET A 157 -17.71 17.89 8.69
CA MET A 157 -16.92 17.01 7.83
C MET A 157 -15.68 17.73 7.29
N PHE A 158 -15.85 18.96 6.81
CA PHE A 158 -14.75 19.81 6.35
C PHE A 158 -13.73 20.09 7.48
N TYR A 159 -14.22 20.40 8.65
CA TYR A 159 -13.38 20.60 9.84
C TYR A 159 -12.58 19.33 10.19
N LEU A 160 -13.21 18.16 10.27
CA LEU A 160 -12.52 16.90 10.55
C LEU A 160 -11.43 16.59 9.52
N ALA A 161 -11.69 16.90 8.25
CA ALA A 161 -10.74 16.65 7.16
C ALA A 161 -9.43 17.43 7.28
N HIS A 162 -9.48 18.61 7.94
CA HIS A 162 -8.34 19.50 8.10
C HIS A 162 -7.62 19.33 9.44
N LEU A 163 -8.13 18.51 10.33
CA LEU A 163 -7.49 18.23 11.61
C LEU A 163 -6.20 17.43 11.43
N LYS A 164 -5.19 17.81 12.22
CA LYS A 164 -3.97 17.01 12.29
C LYS A 164 -4.27 15.69 12.98
N ARG A 165 -3.88 14.62 12.33
CA ARG A 165 -4.10 13.26 12.81
C ARG A 165 -2.94 12.78 13.67
N SER A 166 -3.27 12.09 14.76
CA SER A 166 -2.33 11.32 15.57
C SER A 166 -2.85 9.88 15.60
N HIS A 167 -2.27 8.99 14.79
CA HIS A 167 -2.77 7.64 14.55
C HIS A 167 -4.24 7.66 14.05
N ASP A 168 -5.15 7.00 14.74
CA ASP A 168 -6.59 6.99 14.47
C ASP A 168 -7.37 8.13 15.15
N THR A 169 -6.67 9.02 15.84
CA THR A 169 -7.28 10.07 16.67
C THR A 169 -7.13 11.45 16.03
N LEU A 170 -8.24 12.17 15.93
CA LEU A 170 -8.33 13.56 15.50
C LEU A 170 -8.63 14.43 16.73
N ASN A 171 -7.72 15.30 17.10
CA ASN A 171 -7.94 16.22 18.21
C ASN A 171 -8.83 17.37 17.76
N ILE A 172 -9.98 17.52 18.40
CA ILE A 172 -10.98 18.56 18.14
C ILE A 172 -10.81 19.66 19.17
N HIS A 173 -10.68 20.91 18.72
CA HIS A 173 -10.66 22.03 19.63
C HIS A 173 -12.08 22.21 20.24
N PRO A 174 -12.23 22.19 21.58
CA PRO A 174 -13.55 22.25 22.20
C PRO A 174 -14.35 23.49 21.82
N ASP A 175 -13.69 24.64 21.69
CA ASP A 175 -14.35 25.90 21.34
C ASP A 175 -14.84 25.90 19.87
N SER A 176 -14.07 25.33 18.95
CA SER A 176 -14.52 25.18 17.55
C SER A 176 -15.78 24.32 17.47
N LEU A 177 -15.84 23.22 18.20
CA LEU A 177 -17.04 22.38 18.27
C LEU A 177 -18.20 23.13 18.91
N ARG A 178 -17.93 23.90 19.97
CA ARG A 178 -18.94 24.73 20.66
C ARG A 178 -19.50 25.80 19.74
N GLU A 179 -18.65 26.50 18.96
CA GLU A 179 -19.11 27.48 17.96
C GLU A 179 -20.01 26.85 16.90
N MET A 180 -19.62 25.68 16.41
CA MET A 180 -20.44 24.95 15.45
C MET A 180 -21.79 24.58 16.03
N PHE A 181 -21.85 24.13 17.29
CA PHE A 181 -23.11 23.86 17.99
C PHE A 181 -23.97 25.11 18.19
N LEU A 182 -23.37 26.24 18.53
CA LEU A 182 -24.11 27.50 18.71
C LEU A 182 -24.72 27.99 17.39
N LYS A 183 -24.04 27.87 16.27
CA LYS A 183 -24.55 28.20 14.94
C LYS A 183 -25.80 27.40 14.61
N GLU A 184 -25.84 26.16 15.02
CA GLU A 184 -27.00 25.24 14.82
C GLU A 184 -28.02 25.34 15.96
N LYS A 185 -27.92 26.34 16.86
CA LYS A 185 -28.79 26.51 18.04
C LYS A 185 -28.80 25.32 19.01
N LEU A 186 -27.73 24.52 18.98
CA LEU A 186 -27.57 23.36 19.85
C LEU A 186 -27.03 23.83 21.18
N ARG A 187 -27.77 23.56 22.27
CA ARG A 187 -27.31 23.86 23.65
C ARG A 187 -26.75 22.59 24.28
N THR A 188 -25.53 22.68 24.78
CA THR A 188 -24.94 21.62 25.60
C THR A 188 -24.74 22.10 27.02
N LYS A 189 -25.18 21.31 28.00
CA LYS A 189 -24.92 21.51 29.42
C LYS A 189 -23.58 20.93 29.88
N ALA A 190 -22.98 20.08 29.02
CA ALA A 190 -21.74 19.40 29.33
C ALA A 190 -20.53 20.33 29.16
N SER A 191 -19.61 20.29 30.14
CA SER A 191 -18.28 20.88 30.00
C SER A 191 -17.48 20.01 29.02
N LEU A 192 -17.32 20.48 27.80
CA LEU A 192 -16.52 19.78 26.78
C LEU A 192 -15.04 20.00 27.09
N LYS A 193 -14.37 18.98 27.61
CA LYS A 193 -12.92 18.96 27.79
C LYS A 193 -12.34 17.84 26.95
N ASN A 194 -11.13 18.06 26.38
CA ASN A 194 -10.40 17.05 25.60
C ASN A 194 -11.29 16.34 24.58
N VAL A 195 -11.85 17.10 23.64
CA VAL A 195 -12.70 16.54 22.58
C VAL A 195 -11.83 15.94 21.49
N PHE A 196 -12.15 14.72 21.08
CA PHE A 196 -11.43 14.05 20.00
C PHE A 196 -12.37 13.14 19.22
N ALA A 197 -12.05 12.91 17.96
CA ALA A 197 -12.72 11.91 17.13
C ALA A 197 -11.81 10.71 16.92
N ILE A 198 -12.40 9.53 16.87
CA ILE A 198 -11.72 8.31 16.43
C ILE A 198 -12.16 8.04 14.99
N ASP A 199 -11.18 8.03 14.09
CA ASP A 199 -11.35 7.69 12.70
C ASP A 199 -11.27 6.17 12.53
N THR A 200 -12.42 5.51 12.53
CA THR A 200 -12.50 4.06 12.39
C THR A 200 -12.15 3.61 10.97
N VAL A 201 -12.34 4.47 9.96
CA VAL A 201 -11.91 4.17 8.57
C VAL A 201 -10.40 4.04 8.52
N TYR A 202 -9.69 4.98 9.12
CA TYR A 202 -8.23 4.96 9.15
C TYR A 202 -7.68 3.70 9.82
N LYS A 203 -8.27 3.31 10.95
CA LYS A 203 -7.86 2.11 11.71
C LYS A 203 -7.95 0.82 10.89
N HIS A 204 -8.90 0.73 9.98
CA HIS A 204 -9.12 -0.43 9.11
C HIS A 204 -8.46 -0.29 7.73
N GLY A 205 -7.48 0.61 7.63
CA GLY A 205 -6.70 0.84 6.42
C GLY A 205 -7.37 1.77 5.42
N ILE A 206 -6.54 2.48 4.67
CA ILE A 206 -6.98 3.52 3.74
C ILE A 206 -6.38 3.38 2.34
N LEU A 207 -5.99 2.18 1.95
CA LEU A 207 -5.28 1.90 0.69
C LEU A 207 -5.91 2.56 -0.55
N PRO A 208 -7.22 2.46 -0.85
CA PRO A 208 -7.77 3.12 -2.04
C PRO A 208 -7.65 4.65 -1.97
N TYR A 209 -7.78 5.23 -0.79
CA TYR A 209 -7.63 6.67 -0.61
C TYR A 209 -6.16 7.11 -0.69
N ALA A 210 -5.23 6.26 -0.25
CA ALA A 210 -3.79 6.49 -0.42
C ALA A 210 -3.41 6.51 -1.90
N ILE A 211 -3.91 5.57 -2.70
CA ILE A 211 -3.75 5.54 -4.15
C ILE A 211 -4.29 6.84 -4.78
N LEU A 212 -5.53 7.23 -4.46
CA LEU A 212 -6.15 8.43 -5.01
C LEU A 212 -5.45 9.72 -4.59
N ARG A 213 -4.93 9.79 -3.37
CA ARG A 213 -4.13 10.92 -2.89
C ARG A 213 -2.81 11.02 -3.65
N THR A 214 -2.09 9.90 -3.79
CA THR A 214 -0.82 9.84 -4.52
C THR A 214 -1.02 10.16 -6.00
N TYR A 215 -2.09 9.66 -6.60
CA TYR A 215 -2.50 9.98 -7.97
C TYR A 215 -2.72 11.48 -8.18
N ARG A 216 -3.53 12.13 -7.33
CA ARG A 216 -3.76 13.60 -7.41
C ARG A 216 -2.48 14.41 -7.25
N ASN A 217 -1.58 13.95 -6.37
CA ASN A 217 -0.28 14.59 -6.20
C ASN A 217 0.62 14.39 -7.44
N LEU A 218 0.51 13.25 -8.11
CA LEU A 218 1.21 12.99 -9.36
C LEU A 218 0.70 13.91 -10.48
N VAL A 219 -0.63 14.11 -10.62
CA VAL A 219 -1.20 15.10 -11.55
C VAL A 219 -0.59 16.48 -11.31
N LYS A 220 -0.61 16.97 -10.07
CA LYS A 220 0.00 18.26 -9.70
C LYS A 220 1.50 18.34 -9.99
N SER A 221 2.21 17.22 -9.91
CA SER A 221 3.64 17.19 -10.20
C SER A 221 3.92 17.24 -11.70
N PHE A 222 3.05 16.65 -12.52
CA PHE A 222 3.07 16.84 -13.97
C PHE A 222 2.76 18.30 -14.37
N GLU A 223 1.74 18.92 -13.78
CA GLU A 223 1.40 20.33 -13.98
C GLU A 223 2.58 21.26 -13.62
N ALA A 224 3.29 20.94 -12.53
CA ALA A 224 4.44 21.70 -12.06
C ALA A 224 5.75 21.38 -12.80
N LEU A 225 5.77 20.41 -13.71
CA LEU A 225 6.95 19.92 -14.44
C LEU A 225 8.11 19.50 -13.49
N ASP A 226 7.78 18.99 -12.29
CA ASP A 226 8.76 18.57 -11.27
C ASP A 226 9.19 17.11 -11.51
N GLU A 227 10.27 16.90 -12.29
CA GLU A 227 10.76 15.56 -12.66
C GLU A 227 10.96 14.66 -11.43
N PHE A 228 11.55 15.20 -10.35
CA PHE A 228 11.81 14.41 -9.14
C PHE A 228 10.52 13.91 -8.51
N LYS A 229 9.53 14.80 -8.33
CA LYS A 229 8.24 14.40 -7.75
C LYS A 229 7.44 13.49 -8.66
N ILE A 230 7.47 13.70 -9.97
CA ILE A 230 6.84 12.80 -10.95
C ILE A 230 7.35 11.37 -10.73
N LEU A 231 8.66 11.18 -10.71
CA LEU A 231 9.26 9.85 -10.57
C LEU A 231 9.06 9.25 -9.18
N LYS A 232 9.21 10.06 -8.12
CA LYS A 232 8.97 9.61 -6.74
C LYS A 232 7.53 9.14 -6.54
N LEU A 233 6.56 9.97 -6.92
CA LEU A 233 5.15 9.64 -6.76
C LEU A 233 4.71 8.52 -7.69
N SER A 234 5.33 8.39 -8.87
CA SER A 234 5.10 7.23 -9.74
C SER A 234 5.56 5.93 -9.10
N ALA A 235 6.72 5.93 -8.44
CA ALA A 235 7.22 4.76 -7.72
C ALA A 235 6.33 4.40 -6.52
N ASP A 236 5.95 5.39 -5.70
CA ASP A 236 5.05 5.21 -4.56
C ASP A 236 3.66 4.72 -5.00
N LEU A 237 3.10 5.29 -6.08
CA LEU A 237 1.81 4.87 -6.64
C LEU A 237 1.86 3.41 -7.07
N GLY A 238 2.97 2.98 -7.68
CA GLY A 238 3.15 1.59 -8.09
C GLY A 238 3.17 0.62 -6.93
N HIS A 239 3.74 1.01 -5.80
CA HIS A 239 3.71 0.21 -4.57
C HIS A 239 2.27 -0.01 -4.09
N TYR A 240 1.52 1.07 -3.86
CA TYR A 240 0.13 0.96 -3.37
C TYR A 240 -0.81 0.26 -4.36
N VAL A 241 -0.59 0.45 -5.66
CA VAL A 241 -1.37 -0.27 -6.68
C VAL A 241 -1.06 -1.76 -6.64
N ALA A 242 0.19 -2.15 -6.41
CA ALA A 242 0.57 -3.55 -6.25
C ALA A 242 -0.10 -4.16 -5.02
N ASP A 243 -0.04 -3.49 -3.85
CA ASP A 243 -0.73 -3.91 -2.63
C ASP A 243 -2.24 -4.10 -2.87
N ALA A 244 -2.88 -3.17 -3.58
CA ALA A 244 -4.31 -3.26 -3.89
C ALA A 244 -4.67 -4.48 -4.74
N HIS A 245 -3.73 -5.08 -5.44
CA HIS A 245 -3.93 -6.31 -6.21
C HIS A 245 -3.62 -7.59 -5.43
N VAL A 246 -3.07 -7.48 -4.22
CA VAL A 246 -2.85 -8.62 -3.31
C VAL A 246 -4.14 -8.87 -2.51
N PRO A 247 -4.80 -10.04 -2.65
CA PRO A 247 -6.03 -10.32 -1.91
C PRO A 247 -5.88 -10.14 -0.40
N LEU A 248 -4.74 -10.52 0.15
CA LEU A 248 -4.48 -10.48 1.59
C LEU A 248 -4.31 -9.06 2.16
N HIS A 249 -4.07 -8.06 1.34
CA HIS A 249 -4.13 -6.64 1.75
C HIS A 249 -5.56 -6.09 1.88
N THR A 250 -6.58 -6.90 1.54
CA THR A 250 -7.97 -6.45 1.56
C THR A 250 -8.80 -7.08 2.68
N THR A 251 -8.20 -7.83 3.58
CA THR A 251 -8.89 -8.55 4.66
C THR A 251 -8.18 -8.40 5.99
N ARG A 252 -8.95 -8.36 7.08
CA ARG A 252 -8.40 -8.44 8.45
C ARG A 252 -7.67 -9.76 8.73
N ASN A 253 -7.96 -10.83 7.98
CA ASN A 253 -7.24 -12.11 8.05
C ASN A 253 -6.00 -12.13 7.15
N TYR A 254 -5.32 -11.00 7.08
CA TYR A 254 -4.23 -10.74 6.13
C TYR A 254 -3.08 -11.75 6.17
N ASN A 255 -2.77 -12.32 7.32
CA ASN A 255 -1.69 -13.29 7.50
C ASN A 255 -2.18 -14.71 7.84
N GLY A 256 -3.49 -14.96 7.72
CA GLY A 256 -4.09 -16.26 8.07
C GLY A 256 -4.30 -16.48 9.58
N GLN A 257 -4.04 -15.47 10.41
CA GLN A 257 -4.11 -15.54 11.88
C GLN A 257 -5.51 -15.85 12.43
N LEU A 258 -6.55 -15.63 11.63
CA LEU A 258 -7.92 -15.98 12.01
C LEU A 258 -8.35 -17.37 11.50
N SER A 259 -7.52 -18.03 10.70
CA SER A 259 -7.81 -19.32 10.06
C SER A 259 -6.77 -20.40 10.36
N GLY A 260 -5.74 -20.09 11.19
CA GLY A 260 -4.65 -20.99 11.52
C GLY A 260 -3.69 -21.23 10.35
N GLN A 261 -3.45 -20.18 9.54
CA GLN A 261 -2.61 -20.22 8.34
C GLN A 261 -1.53 -19.12 8.40
N GLU A 262 -0.99 -18.87 9.59
CA GLU A 262 0.02 -17.82 9.82
C GLU A 262 1.18 -17.94 8.84
N GLY A 263 1.54 -16.80 8.23
CA GLY A 263 2.59 -16.73 7.21
C GLY A 263 2.10 -16.82 5.77
N ILE A 264 0.80 -17.04 5.53
CA ILE A 264 0.24 -17.13 4.16
C ILE A 264 0.47 -15.85 3.35
N HIS A 265 0.52 -14.70 4.00
CA HIS A 265 0.79 -13.42 3.34
C HIS A 265 2.14 -13.43 2.60
N ALA A 266 3.20 -13.68 3.34
CA ALA A 266 4.55 -13.78 2.77
C ALA A 266 4.67 -14.97 1.79
N PHE A 267 3.89 -16.01 1.99
CA PHE A 267 3.84 -17.14 1.07
C PHE A 267 3.28 -16.70 -0.29
N TRP A 268 2.11 -16.06 -0.30
CA TRP A 268 1.43 -15.65 -1.53
C TRP A 268 2.16 -14.52 -2.25
N GLU A 269 2.51 -13.44 -1.54
CA GLU A 269 3.02 -12.20 -2.14
C GLU A 269 4.54 -12.25 -2.41
N THR A 270 5.28 -13.01 -1.59
CA THR A 270 6.74 -13.04 -1.67
C THR A 270 7.23 -14.34 -2.27
N ARG A 271 6.91 -15.47 -1.62
CA ARG A 271 7.50 -16.76 -1.96
C ARG A 271 7.11 -17.24 -3.34
N LEU A 272 5.81 -17.15 -3.70
CA LEU A 272 5.35 -17.58 -5.02
C LEU A 272 5.96 -16.73 -6.14
N PRO A 273 5.93 -15.39 -6.11
CA PRO A 273 6.62 -14.59 -7.11
C PRO A 273 8.13 -14.83 -7.20
N GLU A 274 8.81 -15.05 -6.08
CA GLU A 274 10.25 -15.35 -6.10
C GLU A 274 10.59 -16.65 -6.83
N ILE A 275 9.73 -17.66 -6.72
CA ILE A 275 9.94 -18.95 -7.38
C ILE A 275 9.55 -18.89 -8.84
N PHE A 276 8.41 -18.30 -9.15
CA PHE A 276 7.76 -18.49 -10.46
C PHE A 276 7.84 -17.28 -11.39
N ALA A 277 7.93 -16.06 -10.84
CA ALA A 277 7.75 -14.85 -11.64
C ALA A 277 8.84 -14.60 -12.68
N GLU A 278 10.08 -15.09 -12.45
CA GLU A 278 11.18 -14.90 -13.39
C GLU A 278 11.04 -15.76 -14.65
N ASN A 279 10.65 -17.02 -14.47
CA ASN A 279 10.75 -18.03 -15.52
C ASN A 279 9.41 -18.53 -16.06
N GLN A 280 8.29 -18.24 -15.37
CA GLN A 280 6.99 -18.81 -15.73
C GLN A 280 5.93 -17.76 -16.06
N TYR A 281 6.06 -16.50 -15.53
CA TYR A 281 5.03 -15.49 -15.75
C TYR A 281 5.33 -14.65 -16.97
N THR A 282 4.27 -14.27 -17.67
CA THR A 282 4.30 -13.32 -18.77
C THR A 282 3.86 -11.94 -18.27
N TYR A 283 4.40 -10.88 -18.87
CA TYR A 283 4.11 -9.51 -18.48
C TYR A 283 3.59 -8.66 -19.64
N PHE A 284 3.16 -9.31 -20.70
CA PHE A 284 2.61 -8.62 -21.85
C PHE A 284 1.15 -8.27 -21.59
N VAL A 285 0.90 -7.04 -21.15
CA VAL A 285 -0.42 -6.57 -20.68
C VAL A 285 -1.06 -5.53 -21.62
N GLY A 286 -0.37 -5.17 -22.70
CA GLY A 286 -0.82 -4.16 -23.66
C GLY A 286 -0.53 -2.73 -23.21
N ASN A 287 -1.03 -1.76 -24.00
CA ASN A 287 -0.79 -0.34 -23.76
C ASN A 287 -1.74 0.25 -22.71
N ALA A 288 -1.23 1.20 -21.94
CA ALA A 288 -2.01 1.96 -20.96
C ALA A 288 -3.19 2.67 -21.63
N LYS A 289 -4.30 2.75 -20.89
CA LYS A 289 -5.54 3.40 -21.33
C LYS A 289 -5.92 4.51 -20.35
N TYR A 290 -6.57 5.54 -20.84
CA TYR A 290 -7.14 6.58 -19.99
C TYR A 290 -8.30 6.04 -19.16
N ILE A 291 -8.34 6.44 -17.89
CA ILE A 291 -9.36 6.06 -16.91
C ILE A 291 -10.26 7.27 -16.65
N GLU A 292 -11.50 7.25 -17.12
CA GLU A 292 -12.46 8.36 -16.95
C GLU A 292 -12.83 8.59 -15.49
N ASN A 293 -13.03 7.52 -14.72
CA ASN A 293 -13.38 7.59 -13.31
C ASN A 293 -12.34 6.85 -12.46
N THR A 294 -11.25 7.54 -12.16
CA THR A 294 -10.12 7.00 -11.39
C THR A 294 -10.57 6.47 -10.02
N SER A 295 -11.52 7.15 -9.37
CA SER A 295 -12.02 6.71 -8.06
C SER A 295 -12.74 5.38 -8.15
N ALA A 296 -13.69 5.25 -9.06
CA ALA A 296 -14.41 3.98 -9.26
C ALA A 296 -13.46 2.84 -9.66
N TYR A 297 -12.47 3.15 -10.50
CA TYR A 297 -11.47 2.19 -10.94
C TYR A 297 -10.64 1.63 -9.78
N VAL A 298 -10.13 2.51 -8.91
CA VAL A 298 -9.31 2.12 -7.74
C VAL A 298 -10.13 1.29 -6.74
N PHE A 299 -11.37 1.70 -6.44
CA PHE A 299 -12.23 0.92 -5.55
C PHE A 299 -12.61 -0.44 -6.15
N LYS A 300 -12.78 -0.51 -7.47
CA LYS A 300 -12.99 -1.81 -8.15
C LYS A 300 -11.80 -2.74 -8.00
N ILE A 301 -10.56 -2.26 -8.09
CA ILE A 301 -9.34 -3.08 -7.88
C ILE A 301 -9.39 -3.74 -6.50
N VAL A 302 -9.68 -2.97 -5.46
CA VAL A 302 -9.73 -3.49 -4.07
C VAL A 302 -10.87 -4.50 -3.91
N THR A 303 -12.05 -4.21 -4.47
CA THR A 303 -13.20 -5.13 -4.44
C THR A 303 -12.91 -6.45 -5.15
N ASP A 304 -12.30 -6.39 -6.34
CA ASP A 304 -11.91 -7.58 -7.11
C ASP A 304 -10.83 -8.39 -6.36
N SER A 305 -9.94 -7.73 -5.60
CA SER A 305 -8.94 -8.41 -4.79
C SER A 305 -9.57 -9.09 -3.58
N TYR A 306 -10.52 -8.44 -2.91
CA TYR A 306 -11.24 -9.03 -1.80
C TYR A 306 -12.03 -10.29 -2.21
N ALA A 307 -12.61 -10.28 -3.39
CA ALA A 307 -13.33 -11.44 -3.92
C ALA A 307 -12.48 -12.72 -4.02
N ASP A 308 -11.15 -12.57 -4.17
CA ASP A 308 -10.22 -13.70 -4.26
C ASP A 308 -9.70 -14.19 -2.88
N VAL A 309 -9.96 -13.48 -1.78
CA VAL A 309 -9.46 -13.82 -0.43
C VAL A 309 -9.86 -15.24 -0.02
N ASN A 310 -11.12 -15.58 -0.17
CA ASN A 310 -11.63 -16.90 0.21
C ASN A 310 -10.90 -18.02 -0.55
N ARG A 311 -10.61 -17.83 -1.82
CA ARG A 311 -9.89 -18.81 -2.62
C ARG A 311 -8.44 -18.96 -2.19
N VAL A 312 -7.75 -17.84 -1.91
CA VAL A 312 -6.38 -17.85 -1.39
C VAL A 312 -6.29 -18.68 -0.11
N LEU A 313 -7.18 -18.45 0.84
CA LEU A 313 -7.21 -19.16 2.12
C LEU A 313 -7.66 -20.63 1.96
N PHE A 314 -8.69 -20.87 1.15
CA PHE A 314 -9.26 -22.21 0.96
C PHE A 314 -8.25 -23.17 0.32
N GLU A 315 -7.57 -22.76 -0.75
CA GLU A 315 -6.63 -23.63 -1.49
C GLU A 315 -5.42 -24.01 -0.64
N GLU A 316 -4.88 -23.05 0.15
CA GLU A 316 -3.78 -23.38 1.07
C GLU A 316 -4.25 -24.31 2.18
N LYS A 317 -5.42 -24.08 2.77
CA LYS A 317 -5.96 -24.92 3.84
C LYS A 317 -6.25 -26.34 3.37
N ALA A 318 -6.81 -26.49 2.18
CA ALA A 318 -7.06 -27.80 1.57
C ALA A 318 -5.75 -28.55 1.26
N LEU A 319 -4.74 -27.82 0.76
CA LEU A 319 -3.41 -28.37 0.52
C LEU A 319 -2.72 -28.78 1.83
N ALA A 320 -2.83 -27.93 2.86
CA ALA A 320 -2.23 -28.18 4.17
C ALA A 320 -2.68 -29.50 4.81
N GLN A 321 -3.90 -29.96 4.53
CA GLN A 321 -4.40 -31.25 5.01
C GLN A 321 -3.73 -32.47 4.34
N LYS A 322 -3.16 -32.29 3.15
CA LYS A 322 -2.48 -33.35 2.38
C LYS A 322 -0.99 -33.50 2.70
N TYR A 323 -0.44 -32.49 3.40
CA TYR A 323 0.99 -32.46 3.72
C TYR A 323 1.22 -32.66 5.21
N PRO A 324 2.14 -33.58 5.62
CA PRO A 324 2.63 -33.62 6.97
C PRO A 324 3.28 -32.28 7.36
N PRO A 325 3.14 -31.81 8.60
CA PRO A 325 3.66 -30.50 9.04
C PRO A 325 5.16 -30.32 8.77
N ASP A 326 5.96 -31.37 8.95
CA ASP A 326 7.40 -31.39 8.69
C ASP A 326 7.79 -31.33 7.21
N LYS A 327 6.83 -31.57 6.31
CA LYS A 327 7.02 -31.53 4.86
C LYS A 327 6.58 -30.20 4.20
N LYS A 328 6.09 -29.24 4.98
CA LYS A 328 5.68 -27.93 4.43
C LYS A 328 6.85 -26.96 4.31
N TYR A 329 7.84 -27.07 5.16
CA TYR A 329 8.87 -26.07 5.35
C TYR A 329 10.27 -26.62 5.12
N VAL A 330 11.19 -25.72 4.81
CA VAL A 330 12.63 -25.98 4.71
C VAL A 330 13.40 -24.78 5.27
N LEU A 331 14.57 -25.07 5.87
CA LEU A 331 15.49 -24.03 6.26
C LEU A 331 16.27 -23.54 5.03
N GLN A 332 16.15 -22.28 4.71
CA GLN A 332 16.86 -21.66 3.61
C GLN A 332 17.85 -20.62 4.12
N SER A 333 19.13 -20.80 3.78
CA SER A 333 20.19 -19.84 4.08
C SER A 333 20.34 -18.86 2.94
N VAL A 334 20.38 -17.54 3.24
CA VAL A 334 20.59 -16.48 2.27
C VAL A 334 21.84 -15.71 2.66
N GLY A 335 22.95 -16.00 2.01
CA GLY A 335 24.25 -15.40 2.27
C GLY A 335 24.73 -15.69 3.70
N LYS A 336 25.22 -14.64 4.42
CA LYS A 336 25.69 -14.74 5.82
C LYS A 336 24.57 -14.59 6.87
N SER A 337 23.30 -14.54 6.46
CA SER A 337 22.17 -14.41 7.38
C SER A 337 21.83 -15.76 7.99
N SER A 338 21.25 -15.76 9.22
CA SER A 338 20.71 -16.96 9.83
C SER A 338 19.71 -17.66 8.91
N PRO A 339 19.65 -18.99 8.87
CA PRO A 339 18.66 -19.73 8.12
C PRO A 339 17.25 -19.29 8.47
N LYS A 340 16.38 -19.19 7.48
CA LYS A 340 14.96 -18.88 7.67
C LYS A 340 14.12 -20.07 7.26
N THR A 341 13.07 -20.32 8.02
CA THR A 341 12.01 -21.25 7.64
C THR A 341 11.20 -20.64 6.51
N VAL A 342 11.12 -21.35 5.39
CA VAL A 342 10.32 -20.96 4.22
C VAL A 342 9.53 -22.17 3.73
N TYR A 343 8.42 -21.94 3.04
CA TYR A 343 7.69 -23.00 2.38
C TYR A 343 8.58 -23.69 1.35
N ASN A 344 8.61 -25.04 1.37
CA ASN A 344 9.42 -25.80 0.44
C ASN A 344 8.91 -25.72 -1.00
N LEU A 345 9.73 -26.15 -1.95
CA LEU A 345 9.40 -26.05 -3.36
C LEU A 345 8.21 -26.92 -3.77
N PRO A 346 8.12 -28.22 -3.40
CA PRO A 346 6.95 -29.03 -3.70
C PRO A 346 5.64 -28.44 -3.21
N TYR A 347 5.57 -28.01 -1.94
CA TYR A 347 4.38 -27.38 -1.39
C TYR A 347 4.02 -26.06 -2.11
N SER A 348 5.04 -25.27 -2.48
CA SER A 348 4.86 -24.03 -3.23
C SER A 348 4.33 -24.29 -4.65
N ASN A 349 4.82 -25.33 -5.33
CA ASN A 349 4.33 -25.75 -6.65
C ASN A 349 2.86 -26.18 -6.60
N ASP A 350 2.49 -27.00 -5.62
CA ASP A 350 1.12 -27.48 -5.49
C ASP A 350 0.15 -26.34 -5.15
N TYR A 351 0.56 -25.42 -4.27
CA TYR A 351 -0.25 -24.25 -3.96
C TYR A 351 -0.38 -23.31 -5.17
N HIS A 352 0.71 -23.04 -5.88
CA HIS A 352 0.68 -22.25 -7.11
C HIS A 352 -0.24 -22.86 -8.18
N THR A 353 -0.20 -24.18 -8.34
CA THR A 353 -1.07 -24.92 -9.24
C THR A 353 -2.54 -24.82 -8.82
N ALA A 354 -2.85 -24.97 -7.52
CA ALA A 354 -4.21 -24.84 -7.00
C ALA A 354 -4.79 -23.44 -7.20
N LEU A 355 -3.95 -22.41 -7.09
CA LEU A 355 -4.34 -21.02 -7.39
C LEU A 355 -4.61 -20.77 -8.87
N ASN A 356 -4.23 -21.69 -9.77
CA ASN A 356 -4.54 -21.66 -11.21
C ASN A 356 -4.26 -20.32 -11.88
N GLY A 357 -3.00 -19.86 -11.82
CA GLY A 357 -2.53 -18.63 -12.45
C GLY A 357 -2.94 -17.33 -11.76
N MET A 358 -3.56 -17.38 -10.57
CA MET A 358 -4.05 -16.18 -9.88
C MET A 358 -2.92 -15.17 -9.62
N VAL A 359 -1.77 -15.62 -9.13
CA VAL A 359 -0.66 -14.71 -8.79
C VAL A 359 -0.16 -13.96 -10.02
N GLU A 360 0.07 -14.68 -11.13
CA GLU A 360 0.45 -14.07 -12.39
C GLU A 360 -0.61 -13.07 -12.89
N ALA A 361 -1.89 -13.46 -12.89
CA ALA A 361 -2.98 -12.60 -13.31
C ALA A 361 -3.09 -11.32 -12.47
N ARG A 362 -2.85 -11.40 -11.14
CA ARG A 362 -2.83 -10.24 -10.25
C ARG A 362 -1.63 -9.33 -10.53
N MET A 363 -0.46 -9.88 -10.80
CA MET A 363 0.71 -9.08 -11.21
C MET A 363 0.47 -8.39 -12.56
N GLN A 364 -0.09 -9.09 -13.55
CA GLN A 364 -0.44 -8.50 -14.86
C GLN A 364 -1.45 -7.36 -14.73
N LYS A 365 -2.52 -7.56 -13.96
CA LYS A 365 -3.52 -6.51 -13.67
C LYS A 365 -2.91 -5.31 -12.97
N SER A 366 -1.99 -5.53 -12.04
CA SER A 366 -1.26 -4.46 -11.35
C SER A 366 -0.39 -3.64 -12.29
N ILE A 367 0.37 -4.29 -13.17
CA ILE A 367 1.20 -3.64 -14.20
C ILE A 367 0.33 -2.77 -15.12
N PHE A 368 -0.77 -3.34 -15.63
CA PHE A 368 -1.69 -2.61 -16.51
C PHE A 368 -2.35 -1.41 -15.80
N ALA A 369 -2.86 -1.64 -14.58
CA ALA A 369 -3.52 -0.59 -13.80
C ALA A 369 -2.57 0.56 -13.47
N LEU A 370 -1.32 0.25 -13.11
CA LEU A 370 -0.30 1.25 -12.82
C LEU A 370 0.00 2.11 -14.06
N GLY A 371 0.22 1.47 -15.20
CA GLY A 371 0.43 2.19 -16.45
C GLY A 371 -0.75 3.09 -16.81
N CYS A 372 -1.99 2.59 -16.66
CA CYS A 372 -3.20 3.37 -16.89
C CYS A 372 -3.29 4.58 -15.94
N LEU A 373 -2.95 4.42 -14.67
CA LEU A 373 -2.95 5.52 -13.70
C LEU A 373 -1.87 6.56 -14.00
N TRP A 374 -0.65 6.16 -14.35
CA TRP A 374 0.38 7.10 -14.79
C TRP A 374 -0.04 7.88 -16.03
N TYR A 375 -0.59 7.17 -17.03
CA TYR A 375 -1.07 7.77 -18.26
C TYR A 375 -2.23 8.74 -18.02
N SER A 376 -3.19 8.35 -17.19
CA SER A 376 -4.33 9.21 -16.84
C SER A 376 -3.90 10.47 -16.10
N ALA A 377 -2.96 10.36 -15.16
CA ALA A 377 -2.42 11.50 -14.45
C ALA A 377 -1.74 12.52 -15.40
N TRP A 378 -0.99 12.02 -16.38
CA TRP A 378 -0.36 12.86 -17.40
C TRP A 378 -1.40 13.56 -18.31
N ILE A 379 -2.48 12.83 -18.69
CA ILE A 379 -3.58 13.42 -19.48
C ILE A 379 -4.28 14.52 -18.69
N GLU A 380 -4.66 14.25 -17.42
CA GLU A 380 -5.35 15.20 -16.55
C GLU A 380 -4.51 16.47 -16.30
N ALA A 381 -3.19 16.35 -16.26
CA ALA A 381 -2.25 17.46 -16.15
C ALA A 381 -2.07 18.26 -17.47
N GLY A 382 -2.86 17.98 -18.53
CA GLY A 382 -2.77 18.68 -19.80
C GLY A 382 -1.69 18.16 -20.75
N LYS A 383 -1.18 16.96 -20.54
CA LYS A 383 -0.16 16.28 -21.38
C LYS A 383 1.13 17.10 -21.54
N PRO A 384 1.78 17.52 -20.45
CA PRO A 384 3.00 18.31 -20.54
C PRO A 384 4.10 17.59 -21.30
N ASP A 385 5.01 18.37 -21.92
CA ASP A 385 6.21 17.84 -22.57
C ASP A 385 7.18 17.29 -21.52
N LEU A 386 7.39 15.97 -21.53
CA LEU A 386 8.27 15.28 -20.60
C LEU A 386 9.70 15.09 -21.13
N ILE A 387 9.97 15.51 -22.38
CA ILE A 387 11.30 15.44 -22.98
C ILE A 387 12.15 16.63 -22.53
N ASN A 388 11.53 17.80 -22.48
CA ASN A 388 12.16 19.08 -22.17
C ASN A 388 11.86 19.58 -20.76
N LEU A 389 11.82 18.68 -19.77
CA LEU A 389 11.59 19.08 -18.39
C LEU A 389 12.70 19.99 -17.86
N PRO A 390 12.38 20.99 -17.03
CA PRO A 390 13.36 21.80 -16.33
C PRO A 390 14.30 20.90 -15.51
N LYS A 391 15.60 21.21 -15.52
CA LYS A 391 16.54 20.44 -14.67
C LYS A 391 16.14 20.56 -13.21
N SER A 392 15.81 19.44 -12.58
CA SER A 392 15.53 19.41 -11.15
C SER A 392 16.82 19.80 -10.39
N PRO A 393 16.74 20.70 -9.40
CA PRO A 393 17.85 20.94 -8.48
C PRO A 393 18.17 19.70 -7.61
N ARG A 394 17.23 18.75 -7.52
CA ARG A 394 17.40 17.49 -6.80
C ARG A 394 17.92 16.43 -7.77
N LYS A 395 19.05 15.83 -7.43
CA LYS A 395 19.59 14.69 -8.18
C LYS A 395 18.80 13.43 -7.81
N LEU A 396 18.35 12.72 -8.84
CA LEU A 396 17.81 11.36 -8.67
C LEU A 396 18.98 10.44 -8.31
N ASN A 397 18.94 9.85 -7.15
CA ASN A 397 19.95 8.89 -6.76
C ASN A 397 19.60 7.50 -7.29
N THR A 398 20.32 7.06 -8.30
CA THR A 398 20.21 5.72 -8.90
C THR A 398 21.09 4.68 -8.19
N GLN A 399 21.90 5.06 -7.22
CA GLN A 399 22.86 4.15 -6.55
C GLN A 399 22.50 3.80 -5.10
N GLY A 400 21.37 4.16 -4.60
CA GLY A 400 20.82 3.61 -3.33
C GLY A 400 21.54 4.01 -2.02
N ASP A 401 22.66 4.75 -2.02
CA ASP A 401 23.46 5.01 -0.83
C ASP A 401 23.63 6.48 -0.43
N ASP A 402 23.32 7.46 -1.31
CA ASP A 402 23.42 8.89 -0.98
C ASP A 402 22.06 9.60 -1.11
N ILE A 403 21.22 9.41 -0.13
CA ILE A 403 19.99 10.17 0.01
C ILE A 403 20.36 11.51 0.63
N ASN A 404 20.41 12.58 -0.17
CA ASN A 404 20.46 13.94 0.36
C ASN A 404 19.24 14.14 1.27
N LEU A 405 19.52 14.38 2.54
CA LEU A 405 18.60 14.34 3.67
C LEU A 405 17.42 15.33 3.54
N THR A 406 16.43 14.96 2.75
CA THR A 406 15.05 15.44 2.94
C THR A 406 14.44 14.71 4.14
N GLU A 407 13.37 15.25 4.74
CA GLU A 407 12.65 14.57 5.84
C GLU A 407 12.31 13.11 5.51
N ASP A 408 11.94 12.82 4.27
CA ASP A 408 11.67 11.46 3.78
C ASP A 408 12.90 10.55 3.82
N ALA A 409 14.07 11.08 3.52
CA ALA A 409 15.32 10.32 3.54
C ALA A 409 15.81 10.04 4.96
N GLN A 410 15.57 10.97 5.90
CA GLN A 410 15.77 10.73 7.32
C GLN A 410 14.80 9.66 7.82
N MET A 411 13.55 9.73 7.41
CA MET A 411 12.51 8.73 7.71
C MET A 411 12.89 7.35 7.20
N LEU A 412 13.42 7.23 5.97
CA LEU A 412 13.87 5.96 5.40
C LEU A 412 15.06 5.37 6.16
N LYS A 413 16.04 6.21 6.57
CA LYS A 413 17.17 5.75 7.40
C LYS A 413 16.74 5.31 8.79
N ILE A 414 15.83 6.05 9.41
CA ILE A 414 15.22 5.68 10.70
C ILE A 414 14.45 4.38 10.54
N GLY A 415 13.67 4.23 9.47
CA GLY A 415 12.92 3.02 9.16
C GLY A 415 13.81 1.80 8.97
N ASP A 416 14.91 1.91 8.24
CA ASP A 416 15.89 0.83 8.10
C ASP A 416 16.53 0.45 9.43
N SER A 417 16.79 1.42 10.29
CA SER A 417 17.34 1.20 11.65
C SER A 417 16.33 0.56 12.58
N LEU A 418 15.08 1.05 12.59
CA LEU A 418 13.99 0.49 13.39
C LEU A 418 13.63 -0.93 12.94
N TYR A 419 13.60 -1.19 11.64
CA TYR A 419 13.40 -2.52 11.10
C TYR A 419 14.48 -3.51 11.56
N ALA A 420 15.74 -3.06 11.53
CA ALA A 420 16.85 -3.88 12.04
C ALA A 420 16.75 -4.12 13.56
N ALA A 421 16.29 -3.12 14.31
CA ALA A 421 16.08 -3.21 15.77
C ALA A 421 14.88 -4.11 16.12
N GLN A 422 13.74 -3.92 15.44
CA GLN A 422 12.53 -4.72 15.64
C GLN A 422 12.75 -6.17 15.27
N LYS A 423 13.53 -6.43 14.22
CA LYS A 423 13.95 -7.77 13.85
C LYS A 423 14.82 -8.44 14.92
N LYS A 424 15.65 -7.67 15.64
CA LYS A 424 16.42 -8.18 16.78
C LYS A 424 15.55 -8.45 18.00
N MET A 425 14.47 -7.70 18.22
CA MET A 425 13.52 -7.93 19.32
C MET A 425 12.67 -9.17 19.08
N LEU A 426 12.11 -9.33 17.89
CA LEU A 426 11.30 -10.51 17.53
C LEU A 426 12.07 -11.84 17.60
N TRP A 427 13.42 -11.80 17.62
CA TRP A 427 14.28 -12.97 17.74
C TRP A 427 14.81 -13.19 19.17
N ARG A 428 14.41 -12.35 20.14
CA ARG A 428 14.76 -12.55 21.57
C ARG A 428 13.61 -13.11 22.40
N GLU A 429 12.42 -13.22 21.81
CA GLU A 429 11.22 -13.77 22.46
C GLU A 429 10.87 -15.18 21.96
N GLU A 430 11.76 -15.82 21.18
CA GLU A 430 11.81 -17.27 20.92
C GLU A 430 13.09 -17.85 21.56
#